data_9c253b1b9ca89c936d4988ce17e1e4e1
#
_entry.id   9c253b1b9ca89c936d4988ce17e1e4e1
#
_cell.length_a   1.000
_cell.length_b   1.000
_cell.length_c   1.000
_cell.angle_alpha   90.00
_cell.angle_beta   90.00
_cell.angle_gamma   90.00
#
_symmetry.space_group_name_H-M   'P 1'
#
loop_
_entity.id
_entity.type
_entity.pdbx_description
1 polymer ?
#
loop_
_entity_poly.entity_id
_entity_poly.type
_entity_poly.pdbx_seq_one_letter_code
_entity_poly.pdbx_strand_id
1 'polypeptide(L)'
;KPSRPTMFKTMALLREYTLGDDPVSIELLSDPYSDSRPGTKFPSVNYEDENFNVSIPFFSIHGNHDDPQGLGEEGSLSALDILSAAGLLNYFGRMTLPGSNASRKRPSSTSSPLLALRPVLLRKGNTHIALYGMGNMKDERISHELMEKHVCMYRPAEATSEWFQVLALHQNRASHNPKAYVPEHILDNSFHLIVWGHEHEQRISPEAVSEKNYHISQPGSSIATSLSPGELSPKSVAIVHVKHKDF
;
A
#
# COMPACT_ATOMS: atom_id res chain seq x y z
N LYS A 1 12.26 13.65 0.34
CA LYS A 1 11.25 14.20 -0.60
C LYS A 1 11.82 14.15 -2.00
N PRO A 2 11.03 13.73 -3.00
CA PRO A 2 11.50 13.73 -4.37
C PRO A 2 11.79 15.18 -4.85
N SER A 3 12.89 15.33 -5.57
CA SER A 3 13.25 16.60 -6.18
C SER A 3 12.36 16.90 -7.40
N ARG A 4 12.30 18.16 -7.83
CA ARG A 4 11.58 18.50 -9.08
C ARG A 4 12.05 17.71 -10.30
N PRO A 5 13.38 17.53 -10.54
CA PRO A 5 13.85 16.65 -11.62
C PRO A 5 13.40 15.20 -11.49
N THR A 6 13.38 14.66 -10.25
CA THR A 6 12.88 13.30 -9.99
C THR A 6 11.39 13.21 -10.33
N MET A 7 10.57 14.16 -9.84
CA MET A 7 9.14 14.20 -10.16
C MET A 7 8.89 14.27 -11.65
N PHE A 8 9.59 15.15 -12.36
CA PHE A 8 9.47 15.28 -13.81
C PHE A 8 9.76 13.97 -14.54
N LYS A 9 10.87 13.31 -14.18
CA LYS A 9 11.23 11.99 -14.78
C LYS A 9 10.19 10.93 -14.47
N THR A 10 9.73 10.85 -13.22
CA THR A 10 8.70 9.89 -12.82
C THR A 10 7.40 10.10 -13.59
N MET A 11 6.95 11.34 -13.71
CA MET A 11 5.76 11.68 -14.52
C MET A 11 5.94 11.29 -15.99
N ALA A 12 7.12 11.58 -16.57
CA ALA A 12 7.41 11.26 -17.96
C ALA A 12 7.37 9.74 -18.20
N LEU A 13 8.01 8.95 -17.30
CA LEU A 13 8.01 7.50 -17.39
C LEU A 13 6.60 6.90 -17.20
N LEU A 14 5.85 7.37 -16.21
CA LEU A 14 4.47 6.90 -16.02
C LEU A 14 3.61 7.21 -17.25
N ARG A 15 3.73 8.40 -17.83
CA ARG A 15 3.03 8.74 -19.08
C ARG A 15 3.44 7.86 -20.26
N GLU A 16 4.74 7.59 -20.40
CA GLU A 16 5.27 6.78 -21.50
C GLU A 16 4.84 5.32 -21.41
N TYR A 17 4.82 4.73 -20.21
CA TYR A 17 4.66 3.29 -20.04
C TYR A 17 3.30 2.85 -19.51
N THR A 18 2.49 3.74 -18.99
CA THR A 18 1.19 3.36 -18.41
C THR A 18 -0.01 3.90 -19.15
N LEU A 19 0.15 4.98 -19.93
CA LEU A 19 -0.92 5.52 -20.76
C LEU A 19 -0.90 4.85 -22.15
N GLY A 20 -2.07 4.60 -22.70
CA GLY A 20 -2.26 3.98 -24.01
C GLY A 20 -3.69 3.52 -24.22
N ASP A 21 -3.97 3.00 -25.41
CA ASP A 21 -5.33 2.64 -25.84
C ASP A 21 -5.66 1.15 -25.59
N ASP A 22 -4.75 0.38 -25.01
CA ASP A 22 -5.01 -1.02 -24.68
C ASP A 22 -6.06 -1.10 -23.55
N PRO A 23 -7.11 -1.89 -23.69
CA PRO A 23 -8.20 -1.92 -22.73
C PRO A 23 -7.76 -2.57 -21.41
N VAL A 24 -8.07 -1.89 -20.31
CA VAL A 24 -7.91 -2.45 -18.96
C VAL A 24 -9.09 -3.36 -18.66
N SER A 25 -8.82 -4.65 -18.44
CA SER A 25 -9.85 -5.66 -18.13
C SER A 25 -10.00 -5.90 -16.62
N ILE A 26 -9.60 -4.95 -15.79
CA ILE A 26 -9.71 -4.99 -14.32
C ILE A 26 -10.86 -4.08 -13.90
N GLU A 27 -11.82 -4.62 -13.18
CA GLU A 27 -12.96 -3.88 -12.64
C GLU A 27 -12.68 -3.48 -11.20
N LEU A 28 -13.03 -2.25 -10.82
CA LEU A 28 -13.06 -1.79 -9.42
C LEU A 28 -14.41 -2.15 -8.81
N LEU A 29 -14.39 -2.88 -7.68
CA LEU A 29 -15.61 -3.28 -6.96
C LEU A 29 -15.78 -2.54 -5.63
N SER A 30 -14.74 -1.90 -5.10
CA SER A 30 -14.85 -1.08 -3.88
C SER A 30 -15.41 0.30 -4.21
N ASP A 31 -16.14 0.87 -3.24
CA ASP A 31 -16.56 2.28 -3.33
C ASP A 31 -15.34 3.21 -3.24
N PRO A 32 -15.01 3.96 -4.31
CA PRO A 32 -13.84 4.82 -4.33
C PRO A 32 -13.94 6.00 -3.34
N TYR A 33 -15.13 6.32 -2.86
CA TYR A 33 -15.33 7.38 -1.87
C TYR A 33 -15.11 6.92 -0.44
N SER A 34 -15.12 5.62 -0.17
CA SER A 34 -15.04 5.07 1.21
C SER A 34 -13.75 5.42 1.96
N ASP A 35 -12.64 5.60 1.23
CA ASP A 35 -11.32 5.93 1.77
C ASP A 35 -10.77 7.27 1.26
N SER A 36 -11.54 7.98 0.42
CA SER A 36 -11.13 9.27 -0.08
C SER A 36 -11.12 10.33 1.02
N ARG A 37 -10.12 11.21 0.98
CA ARG A 37 -10.08 12.35 1.90
C ARG A 37 -11.25 13.31 1.63
N PRO A 38 -11.73 14.03 2.64
CA PRO A 38 -12.61 15.15 2.41
C PRO A 38 -12.01 16.11 1.38
N GLY A 39 -12.77 16.42 0.33
CA GLY A 39 -12.31 17.31 -0.75
C GLY A 39 -11.55 16.62 -1.90
N THR A 40 -11.37 15.29 -1.90
CA THR A 40 -10.84 14.57 -3.06
C THR A 40 -11.80 14.74 -4.25
N LYS A 41 -11.27 15.24 -5.38
CA LYS A 41 -12.06 15.48 -6.59
C LYS A 41 -12.10 14.26 -7.53
N PHE A 42 -11.08 13.41 -7.48
CA PHE A 42 -10.90 12.24 -8.36
C PHE A 42 -10.71 10.99 -7.49
N PRO A 43 -11.78 10.46 -6.87
CA PRO A 43 -11.67 9.35 -5.92
C PRO A 43 -11.54 7.99 -6.60
N SER A 44 -11.98 7.86 -7.87
CA SER A 44 -11.94 6.59 -8.59
C SER A 44 -10.54 6.27 -9.11
N VAL A 45 -10.38 5.05 -9.59
CA VAL A 45 -9.13 4.62 -10.24
C VAL A 45 -8.96 5.33 -11.59
N ASN A 46 -7.71 5.60 -11.97
CA ASN A 46 -7.40 6.42 -13.14
C ASN A 46 -7.85 5.81 -14.48
N TYR A 47 -8.01 4.50 -14.56
CA TYR A 47 -8.46 3.82 -15.79
C TYR A 47 -9.99 3.83 -15.97
N GLU A 48 -10.75 4.34 -14.98
CA GLU A 48 -12.18 4.62 -15.10
C GLU A 48 -12.46 6.11 -15.34
N ASP A 49 -11.44 6.97 -15.35
CA ASP A 49 -11.58 8.39 -15.67
C ASP A 49 -11.65 8.57 -17.20
N GLU A 50 -12.78 9.08 -17.69
CA GLU A 50 -13.05 9.30 -19.11
C GLU A 50 -12.06 10.25 -19.79
N ASN A 51 -11.25 11.00 -19.05
CA ASN A 51 -10.27 11.94 -19.56
C ASN A 51 -8.89 11.29 -19.81
N PHE A 52 -8.71 10.03 -19.41
CA PHE A 52 -7.42 9.33 -19.51
C PHE A 52 -7.56 7.99 -20.22
N ASN A 53 -6.65 7.74 -21.15
CA ASN A 53 -6.48 6.41 -21.73
C ASN A 53 -5.34 5.70 -20.98
N VAL A 54 -5.68 4.85 -20.05
CA VAL A 54 -4.73 4.07 -19.24
C VAL A 54 -4.71 2.64 -19.77
N SER A 55 -3.53 2.14 -20.15
CA SER A 55 -3.35 0.74 -20.59
C SER A 55 -2.81 -0.16 -19.48
N ILE A 56 -1.99 0.41 -18.56
CA ILE A 56 -1.44 -0.33 -17.44
C ILE A 56 -1.76 0.41 -16.14
N PRO A 57 -2.75 -0.03 -15.35
CA PRO A 57 -3.05 0.56 -14.05
C PRO A 57 -1.87 0.42 -13.09
N PHE A 58 -1.40 1.52 -12.55
CA PHE A 58 -0.32 1.55 -11.59
C PHE A 58 -0.85 1.89 -10.20
N PHE A 59 -0.68 1.00 -9.23
CA PHE A 59 -1.08 1.19 -7.84
C PHE A 59 0.15 1.40 -6.97
N SER A 60 0.12 2.38 -6.06
CA SER A 60 1.25 2.68 -5.19
C SER A 60 0.84 3.09 -3.79
N ILE A 61 1.61 2.65 -2.80
CA ILE A 61 1.64 3.19 -1.44
C ILE A 61 2.84 4.13 -1.31
N HIS A 62 2.84 5.03 -0.32
CA HIS A 62 4.00 5.88 -0.04
C HIS A 62 5.02 5.18 0.86
N GLY A 63 6.28 5.55 0.68
CA GLY A 63 7.38 5.18 1.56
C GLY A 63 7.78 6.34 2.48
N ASN A 64 8.85 6.16 3.24
CA ASN A 64 9.38 7.17 4.17
C ASN A 64 10.02 8.38 3.47
N HIS A 65 10.40 8.27 2.19
CA HIS A 65 10.97 9.36 1.41
C HIS A 65 9.93 10.23 0.73
N ASP A 66 8.72 9.75 0.53
CA ASP A 66 7.56 10.44 -0.04
C ASP A 66 6.37 10.50 0.92
N ASP A 67 6.66 10.36 2.22
CA ASP A 67 5.70 10.47 3.31
C ASP A 67 4.90 11.78 3.25
N PRO A 68 3.57 11.75 3.46
CA PRO A 68 2.72 12.93 3.42
C PRO A 68 3.18 14.01 4.39
N GLN A 69 3.32 15.25 3.91
CA GLN A 69 3.80 16.38 4.70
C GLN A 69 2.98 17.64 4.42
N GLY A 70 2.99 18.53 5.38
CA GLY A 70 2.27 19.80 5.34
C GLY A 70 1.35 20.00 6.52
N LEU A 71 0.98 21.25 6.74
CA LEU A 71 0.00 21.70 7.73
C LEU A 71 -1.05 22.51 6.97
N GLY A 72 -2.30 22.41 7.38
CA GLY A 72 -3.38 23.19 6.80
C GLY A 72 -4.70 22.43 6.76
N GLU A 73 -5.76 23.08 6.30
CA GLU A 73 -7.10 22.52 6.23
C GLU A 73 -7.17 21.32 5.27
N GLU A 74 -6.37 21.31 4.21
CA GLU A 74 -6.28 20.20 3.26
C GLU A 74 -5.42 19.04 3.76
N GLY A 75 -4.74 19.23 4.90
CA GLY A 75 -3.87 18.21 5.51
C GLY A 75 -2.54 18.04 4.78
N SER A 76 -1.81 16.98 5.15
CA SER A 76 -0.51 16.66 4.58
C SER A 76 -0.66 15.99 3.20
N LEU A 77 0.19 16.38 2.25
CA LEU A 77 0.26 15.81 0.89
C LEU A 77 1.56 15.06 0.67
N SER A 78 1.46 13.92 0.00
CA SER A 78 2.57 13.17 -0.57
C SER A 78 2.82 13.60 -2.03
N ALA A 79 4.00 13.29 -2.55
CA ALA A 79 4.25 13.35 -3.98
C ALA A 79 3.29 12.44 -4.78
N LEU A 80 2.86 11.33 -4.19
CA LEU A 80 1.90 10.42 -4.81
C LEU A 80 0.50 11.03 -4.93
N ASP A 81 0.09 11.92 -4.01
CA ASP A 81 -1.17 12.68 -4.16
C ASP A 81 -1.15 13.53 -5.45
N ILE A 82 0.01 14.12 -5.78
CA ILE A 82 0.18 14.94 -7.00
C ILE A 82 0.10 14.05 -8.24
N LEU A 83 0.79 12.91 -8.23
CA LEU A 83 0.78 11.97 -9.34
C LEU A 83 -0.61 11.35 -9.55
N SER A 84 -1.33 11.07 -8.46
CA SER A 84 -2.70 10.55 -8.50
C SER A 84 -3.66 11.60 -9.04
N ALA A 85 -3.58 12.85 -8.58
CA ALA A 85 -4.39 13.94 -9.10
C ALA A 85 -4.10 14.25 -10.58
N ALA A 86 -2.89 13.94 -11.07
CA ALA A 86 -2.52 14.01 -12.48
C ALA A 86 -2.97 12.79 -13.29
N GLY A 87 -3.71 11.84 -12.71
CA GLY A 87 -4.21 10.64 -13.38
C GLY A 87 -3.14 9.60 -13.73
N LEU A 88 -1.93 9.70 -13.17
CA LEU A 88 -0.80 8.87 -13.56
C LEU A 88 -0.65 7.58 -12.73
N LEU A 89 -1.28 7.53 -11.56
CA LEU A 89 -1.28 6.35 -10.69
C LEU A 89 -2.49 6.34 -9.75
N ASN A 90 -2.75 5.19 -9.17
CA ASN A 90 -3.76 4.98 -8.13
C ASN A 90 -3.05 4.92 -6.77
N TYR A 91 -3.11 6.00 -6.00
CA TYR A 91 -2.51 6.08 -4.68
C TYR A 91 -3.47 5.53 -3.63
N PHE A 92 -3.03 4.52 -2.88
CA PHE A 92 -3.83 3.85 -1.85
C PHE A 92 -3.01 3.61 -0.58
N GLY A 93 -3.61 3.03 0.45
CA GLY A 93 -2.91 2.63 1.67
C GLY A 93 -2.45 3.80 2.53
N ARG A 94 -3.09 4.96 2.37
CA ARG A 94 -2.87 6.09 3.26
C ARG A 94 -3.63 5.89 4.55
N MET A 95 -2.92 5.79 5.66
CA MET A 95 -3.50 5.68 6.99
C MET A 95 -3.19 6.94 7.79
N THR A 96 -4.17 7.46 8.50
CA THR A 96 -3.99 8.63 9.37
C THR A 96 -4.11 8.18 10.81
N LEU A 97 -2.99 8.25 11.53
CA LEU A 97 -2.99 8.00 12.95
C LEU A 97 -3.65 9.18 13.67
N PRO A 98 -4.56 8.96 14.63
CA PRO A 98 -5.12 10.03 15.44
C PRO A 98 -4.00 10.86 16.06
N GLY A 99 -4.08 12.20 15.92
CA GLY A 99 -3.06 13.11 16.43
C GLY A 99 -2.85 12.93 17.94
N SER A 100 -1.63 13.18 18.41
CA SER A 100 -1.29 13.15 19.84
C SER A 100 -2.13 14.13 20.69
N ASN A 101 -2.78 15.08 20.03
CA ASN A 101 -3.67 16.09 20.65
C ASN A 101 -5.17 15.77 20.54
N ALA A 102 -5.57 14.71 19.81
CA ALA A 102 -6.89 14.16 19.98
C ALA A 102 -6.94 13.60 21.40
N SER A 103 -7.49 14.41 22.30
CA SER A 103 -7.55 14.19 23.74
C SER A 103 -7.77 12.72 24.05
N ARG A 104 -6.95 12.18 24.95
CA ARG A 104 -7.01 10.83 25.56
C ARG A 104 -8.37 10.47 26.20
N LYS A 105 -9.46 11.11 25.85
CA LYS A 105 -10.81 10.71 26.17
C LYS A 105 -11.24 9.65 25.16
N ARG A 106 -10.85 8.39 25.41
CA ARG A 106 -11.59 7.25 24.88
C ARG A 106 -13.06 7.46 25.20
N PRO A 107 -13.97 7.39 24.22
CA PRO A 107 -15.38 7.21 24.55
C PRO A 107 -15.50 5.88 25.26
N SER A 108 -16.05 5.90 26.44
CA SER A 108 -16.04 4.81 27.42
C SER A 108 -17.02 3.67 27.11
N SER A 109 -17.41 3.39 25.88
CA SER A 109 -18.31 2.26 25.63
C SER A 109 -18.49 1.74 24.19
N THR A 110 -17.84 2.29 23.18
CA THR A 110 -17.81 1.65 21.83
C THR A 110 -16.49 1.97 21.18
N SER A 111 -15.57 0.99 21.22
CA SER A 111 -14.25 1.10 20.61
C SER A 111 -14.37 1.06 19.08
N SER A 112 -14.62 2.22 18.47
CA SER A 112 -14.31 2.33 17.03
C SER A 112 -12.82 2.05 16.84
N PRO A 113 -12.46 1.22 15.87
CA PRO A 113 -11.05 0.93 15.59
C PRO A 113 -10.33 2.25 15.30
N LEU A 114 -9.15 2.44 15.89
CA LEU A 114 -8.36 3.67 15.71
C LEU A 114 -7.84 3.80 14.29
N LEU A 115 -7.60 2.67 13.63
CA LEU A 115 -7.12 2.57 12.25
C LEU A 115 -7.99 1.60 11.46
N ALA A 116 -8.43 2.05 10.29
CA ALA A 116 -9.17 1.23 9.35
C ALA A 116 -8.25 0.82 8.18
N LEU A 117 -8.02 -0.47 8.01
CA LEU A 117 -7.33 -1.01 6.85
C LEU A 117 -8.39 -1.52 5.87
N ARG A 118 -8.64 -0.75 4.81
CA ARG A 118 -9.63 -1.07 3.78
C ARG A 118 -8.97 -1.54 2.49
N PRO A 119 -9.52 -2.55 1.81
CA PRO A 119 -8.97 -3.01 0.55
C PRO A 119 -9.50 -2.22 -0.64
N VAL A 120 -8.67 -2.07 -1.66
CA VAL A 120 -9.14 -1.84 -3.02
C VAL A 120 -9.55 -3.19 -3.57
N LEU A 121 -10.82 -3.34 -3.92
CA LEU A 121 -11.40 -4.59 -4.41
C LEU A 121 -11.37 -4.61 -5.95
N LEU A 122 -10.65 -5.55 -6.51
CA LEU A 122 -10.42 -5.67 -7.94
C LEU A 122 -10.91 -7.03 -8.44
N ARG A 123 -11.47 -7.06 -9.65
CA ARG A 123 -11.88 -8.28 -10.33
C ARG A 123 -11.34 -8.33 -11.76
N LYS A 124 -10.85 -9.48 -12.15
CA LYS A 124 -10.57 -9.81 -13.57
C LYS A 124 -11.10 -11.21 -13.88
N GLY A 125 -12.16 -11.27 -14.67
CA GLY A 125 -12.88 -12.53 -14.90
C GLY A 125 -13.35 -13.14 -13.58
N ASN A 126 -12.89 -14.36 -13.27
CA ASN A 126 -13.25 -15.09 -12.05
C ASN A 126 -12.23 -14.91 -10.92
N THR A 127 -11.20 -14.09 -11.09
CA THR A 127 -10.20 -13.83 -10.07
C THR A 127 -10.53 -12.53 -9.33
N HIS A 128 -10.63 -12.61 -8.02
CA HIS A 128 -10.91 -11.49 -7.13
C HIS A 128 -9.66 -11.18 -6.29
N ILE A 129 -9.27 -9.92 -6.25
CA ILE A 129 -8.10 -9.44 -5.48
C ILE A 129 -8.56 -8.37 -4.50
N ALA A 130 -8.26 -8.58 -3.23
CA ALA A 130 -8.37 -7.56 -2.20
C ALA A 130 -6.96 -7.00 -1.92
N LEU A 131 -6.70 -5.81 -2.47
CA LEU A 131 -5.41 -5.13 -2.37
C LEU A 131 -5.43 -4.16 -1.19
N TYR A 132 -4.70 -4.49 -0.14
CA TYR A 132 -4.53 -3.66 1.05
C TYR A 132 -3.22 -2.88 0.95
N GLY A 133 -3.23 -1.64 1.44
CA GLY A 133 -2.06 -0.80 1.51
C GLY A 133 -1.80 -0.28 2.91
N MET A 134 -0.55 -0.30 3.31
CA MET A 134 -0.07 0.32 4.54
C MET A 134 1.20 1.10 4.22
N GLY A 135 1.03 2.38 3.88
CA GLY A 135 2.12 3.29 3.64
C GLY A 135 2.97 3.53 4.89
N ASN A 136 4.09 4.21 4.72
CA ASN A 136 5.00 4.48 5.82
C ASN A 136 4.34 5.22 6.98
N MET A 137 4.61 4.76 8.18
CA MET A 137 4.27 5.40 9.45
C MET A 137 5.42 5.21 10.42
N LYS A 138 5.46 5.98 11.51
CA LYS A 138 6.46 5.75 12.56
C LYS A 138 6.35 4.32 13.10
N ASP A 139 7.41 3.53 12.92
CA ASP A 139 7.43 2.10 13.25
C ASP A 139 6.99 1.80 14.68
N GLU A 140 7.47 2.55 15.67
CA GLU A 140 7.07 2.36 17.08
C GLU A 140 5.56 2.48 17.28
N ARG A 141 4.94 3.39 16.53
CA ARG A 141 3.53 3.67 16.68
C ARG A 141 2.68 2.64 15.99
N ILE A 142 3.00 2.28 14.73
CA ILE A 142 2.23 1.25 14.00
C ILE A 142 2.40 -0.13 14.64
N SER A 143 3.60 -0.47 15.11
CA SER A 143 3.85 -1.70 15.85
C SER A 143 2.98 -1.78 17.10
N HIS A 144 2.90 -0.69 17.87
CA HIS A 144 2.03 -0.61 19.06
C HIS A 144 0.54 -0.79 18.68
N GLU A 145 0.04 -0.08 17.67
CA GLU A 145 -1.37 -0.16 17.26
C GLU A 145 -1.73 -1.57 16.74
N LEU A 146 -0.81 -2.24 16.06
CA LEU A 146 -1.00 -3.63 15.61
C LEU A 146 -1.00 -4.60 16.79
N MET A 147 -0.06 -4.48 17.75
CA MET A 147 0.02 -5.34 18.93
C MET A 147 -1.22 -5.19 19.82
N GLU A 148 -1.70 -3.97 20.02
CA GLU A 148 -2.89 -3.67 20.81
C GLU A 148 -4.20 -3.97 20.06
N LYS A 149 -4.13 -4.50 18.83
CA LYS A 149 -5.29 -4.82 17.98
C LYS A 149 -6.21 -3.62 17.71
N HIS A 150 -5.63 -2.44 17.62
CA HIS A 150 -6.35 -1.21 17.29
C HIS A 150 -6.54 -1.00 15.78
N VAL A 151 -5.99 -1.88 14.95
CA VAL A 151 -6.17 -1.89 13.50
C VAL A 151 -7.33 -2.81 13.15
N CYS A 152 -8.36 -2.25 12.53
CA CYS A 152 -9.49 -3.02 11.99
C CYS A 152 -9.26 -3.27 10.51
N MET A 153 -9.12 -4.52 10.14
CA MET A 153 -9.05 -4.95 8.76
C MET A 153 -10.46 -5.18 8.23
N TYR A 154 -10.90 -4.33 7.31
CA TYR A 154 -12.15 -4.53 6.59
C TYR A 154 -11.98 -5.62 5.53
N ARG A 155 -13.00 -6.43 5.34
CA ARG A 155 -12.99 -7.54 4.38
C ARG A 155 -14.12 -7.39 3.39
N PRO A 156 -14.02 -7.99 2.20
CA PRO A 156 -15.15 -8.08 1.29
C PRO A 156 -16.38 -8.67 2.01
N ALA A 157 -17.55 -8.07 1.79
CA ALA A 157 -18.77 -8.49 2.46
C ALA A 157 -19.26 -9.86 1.95
N GLU A 158 -19.02 -10.15 0.68
CA GLU A 158 -19.45 -11.37 0.01
C GLU A 158 -18.25 -12.25 -0.37
N ALA A 159 -18.47 -13.57 -0.36
CA ALA A 159 -17.51 -14.57 -0.82
C ALA A 159 -16.08 -14.37 -0.29
N THR A 160 -15.93 -13.95 0.96
CA THR A 160 -14.64 -13.62 1.60
C THR A 160 -13.58 -14.72 1.40
N SER A 161 -14.03 -15.97 1.29
CA SER A 161 -13.16 -17.12 1.05
C SER A 161 -12.61 -17.22 -0.38
N GLU A 162 -13.11 -16.45 -1.33
CA GLU A 162 -12.73 -16.50 -2.76
C GLU A 162 -11.71 -15.42 -3.15
N TRP A 163 -11.44 -14.48 -2.26
CA TRP A 163 -10.57 -13.36 -2.52
C TRP A 163 -9.10 -13.70 -2.27
N PHE A 164 -8.26 -13.42 -3.25
CA PHE A 164 -6.81 -13.37 -3.03
C PHE A 164 -6.46 -12.05 -2.34
N GLN A 165 -5.93 -12.13 -1.13
CA GLN A 165 -5.67 -10.96 -0.29
C GLN A 165 -4.17 -10.62 -0.31
N VAL A 166 -3.85 -9.43 -0.78
CA VAL A 166 -2.48 -8.91 -0.90
C VAL A 166 -2.34 -7.69 -0.02
N LEU A 167 -1.26 -7.62 0.77
CA LEU A 167 -0.87 -6.42 1.51
C LEU A 167 0.41 -5.84 0.91
N ALA A 168 0.37 -4.59 0.48
CA ALA A 168 1.57 -3.78 0.26
C ALA A 168 1.89 -3.00 1.53
N LEU A 169 3.09 -3.17 2.08
CA LEU A 169 3.52 -2.64 3.37
C LEU A 169 4.88 -1.95 3.22
N HIS A 170 5.05 -0.76 3.83
CA HIS A 170 6.33 -0.05 3.83
C HIS A 170 6.75 0.32 5.26
N GLN A 171 7.43 -0.61 5.96
CA GLN A 171 7.86 -0.49 7.35
C GLN A 171 9.17 -1.24 7.59
N ASN A 172 9.89 -0.91 8.68
CA ASN A 172 11.02 -1.71 9.12
C ASN A 172 10.59 -3.15 9.44
N ARG A 173 11.30 -4.12 8.88
CA ARG A 173 11.15 -5.56 9.12
C ARG A 173 12.23 -6.08 10.07
N ALA A 174 13.44 -5.51 9.96
CA ALA A 174 14.58 -5.93 10.74
C ALA A 174 14.53 -5.38 12.18
N SER A 175 14.78 -6.25 13.15
CA SER A 175 14.75 -5.93 14.58
C SER A 175 16.04 -5.28 15.07
N HIS A 176 16.43 -4.13 14.50
CA HIS A 176 17.55 -3.35 15.04
C HIS A 176 17.20 -2.66 16.37
N ASN A 177 15.93 -2.30 16.53
CA ASN A 177 15.35 -1.78 17.75
C ASN A 177 14.04 -2.53 18.03
N PRO A 178 13.90 -3.22 19.18
CA PRO A 178 12.72 -4.04 19.50
C PRO A 178 11.39 -3.31 19.46
N LYS A 179 11.39 -1.98 19.48
CA LYS A 179 10.18 -1.15 19.45
C LYS A 179 9.94 -0.46 18.10
N ALA A 180 10.87 -0.55 17.19
CA ALA A 180 10.86 0.21 15.93
C ALA A 180 10.88 -0.71 14.70
N TYR A 181 10.08 -1.75 14.69
CA TYR A 181 9.85 -2.62 13.55
C TYR A 181 8.48 -3.28 13.65
N VAL A 182 7.97 -3.80 12.56
CA VAL A 182 6.74 -4.58 12.53
C VAL A 182 7.11 -6.07 12.52
N PRO A 183 6.80 -6.84 13.58
CA PRO A 183 7.04 -8.27 13.57
C PRO A 183 6.19 -8.97 12.51
N GLU A 184 6.79 -9.88 11.76
CA GLU A 184 6.11 -10.59 10.67
C GLU A 184 4.82 -11.29 11.13
N HIS A 185 4.86 -11.92 12.30
CA HIS A 185 3.79 -12.75 12.83
C HIS A 185 2.56 -11.98 13.37
N ILE A 186 2.62 -10.65 13.53
CA ILE A 186 1.48 -9.88 14.05
C ILE A 186 0.45 -9.54 12.98
N LEU A 187 0.78 -9.70 11.71
CA LEU A 187 -0.11 -9.41 10.60
C LEU A 187 -1.26 -10.44 10.53
N ASP A 188 -2.38 -10.02 9.95
CA ASP A 188 -3.60 -10.84 9.89
C ASP A 188 -3.39 -12.09 9.04
N ASN A 189 -3.88 -13.23 9.52
CA ASN A 189 -3.67 -14.54 8.90
C ASN A 189 -4.53 -14.78 7.64
N SER A 190 -5.38 -13.84 7.27
CA SER A 190 -6.18 -13.91 6.04
C SER A 190 -5.42 -13.47 4.79
N PHE A 191 -4.27 -12.83 4.92
CA PHE A 191 -3.43 -12.51 3.77
C PHE A 191 -2.90 -13.79 3.10
N HIS A 192 -2.61 -13.69 1.80
CA HIS A 192 -1.94 -14.74 1.01
C HIS A 192 -0.53 -14.29 0.65
N LEU A 193 -0.38 -13.03 0.23
CA LEU A 193 0.90 -12.44 -0.12
C LEU A 193 1.06 -11.08 0.54
N ILE A 194 2.23 -10.84 1.12
CA ILE A 194 2.65 -9.54 1.64
C ILE A 194 3.85 -9.07 0.84
N VAL A 195 3.73 -7.92 0.20
CA VAL A 195 4.82 -7.24 -0.49
C VAL A 195 5.41 -6.22 0.47
N TRP A 196 6.61 -6.49 0.97
CA TRP A 196 7.25 -5.73 2.02
C TRP A 196 8.28 -4.75 1.46
N GLY A 197 7.98 -3.46 1.48
CA GLY A 197 8.91 -2.37 1.15
C GLY A 197 9.70 -1.88 2.36
N HIS A 198 10.51 -0.86 2.17
CA HIS A 198 11.42 -0.21 3.11
C HIS A 198 12.79 -0.89 3.20
N GLU A 199 12.85 -2.19 3.33
CA GLU A 199 14.11 -2.92 3.38
C GLU A 199 14.80 -2.89 2.01
N HIS A 200 16.09 -2.56 2.00
CA HIS A 200 16.85 -2.43 0.76
C HIS A 200 17.39 -3.77 0.25
N GLU A 201 17.57 -4.74 1.15
CA GLU A 201 17.94 -6.10 0.80
C GLU A 201 16.86 -6.76 -0.06
N GLN A 202 17.29 -7.43 -1.13
CA GLN A 202 16.38 -8.15 -1.99
C GLN A 202 16.16 -9.58 -1.50
N ARG A 203 14.91 -9.90 -1.15
CA ARG A 203 14.39 -11.24 -0.83
C ARG A 203 13.04 -11.39 -1.57
N ILE A 204 13.12 -11.29 -2.91
CA ILE A 204 11.94 -11.16 -3.77
C ILE A 204 11.14 -12.45 -3.88
N SER A 205 11.79 -13.62 -3.77
CA SER A 205 11.09 -14.91 -3.73
C SER A 205 10.21 -14.98 -2.49
N PRO A 206 8.91 -15.33 -2.63
CA PRO A 206 8.02 -15.40 -1.48
C PRO A 206 8.48 -16.41 -0.42
N GLU A 207 8.61 -15.97 0.81
CA GLU A 207 9.03 -16.77 1.96
C GLU A 207 7.83 -17.04 2.86
N ALA A 208 7.58 -18.32 3.20
CA ALA A 208 6.54 -18.68 4.14
C ALA A 208 6.87 -18.19 5.55
N VAL A 209 5.88 -17.62 6.24
CA VAL A 209 6.02 -17.22 7.64
C VAL A 209 5.55 -18.36 8.55
N SER A 210 6.36 -18.68 9.57
CA SER A 210 6.02 -19.76 10.50
C SER A 210 4.66 -19.52 11.16
N GLU A 211 3.83 -20.57 11.20
CA GLU A 211 2.48 -20.55 11.79
C GLU A 211 1.50 -19.57 11.14
N LYS A 212 1.79 -19.10 9.93
CA LYS A 212 0.94 -18.19 9.16
C LYS A 212 0.59 -18.76 7.80
N ASN A 213 -0.54 -18.28 7.24
CA ASN A 213 -1.03 -18.72 5.92
C ASN A 213 -0.50 -17.85 4.77
N TYR A 214 0.36 -16.88 5.03
CA TYR A 214 0.87 -15.97 4.03
C TYR A 214 2.37 -16.10 3.80
N HIS A 215 2.75 -15.64 2.62
CA HIS A 215 4.15 -15.48 2.23
C HIS A 215 4.53 -14.01 2.20
N ILE A 216 5.80 -13.71 2.46
CA ILE A 216 6.37 -12.37 2.34
C ILE A 216 7.34 -12.34 1.17
N SER A 217 7.13 -11.41 0.25
CA SER A 217 8.08 -11.03 -0.78
C SER A 217 8.66 -9.66 -0.43
N GLN A 218 9.97 -9.53 -0.37
CA GLN A 218 10.70 -8.29 -0.11
C GLN A 218 11.50 -7.91 -1.33
N PRO A 219 10.99 -7.04 -2.23
CA PRO A 219 11.65 -6.72 -3.49
C PRO A 219 13.00 -6.02 -3.33
N GLY A 220 13.22 -5.36 -2.19
CA GLY A 220 14.39 -4.53 -1.97
C GLY A 220 14.34 -3.20 -2.73
N SER A 221 15.45 -2.46 -2.71
CA SER A 221 15.58 -1.22 -3.48
C SER A 221 15.75 -1.51 -4.98
N SER A 222 15.14 -0.68 -5.84
CA SER A 222 15.24 -0.81 -7.31
C SER A 222 16.65 -0.54 -7.85
N ILE A 223 17.47 0.18 -7.09
CA ILE A 223 18.87 0.46 -7.36
C ILE A 223 19.68 0.22 -6.08
N ALA A 224 20.99 -0.02 -6.19
CA ALA A 224 21.88 -0.06 -5.02
C ALA A 224 21.99 1.36 -4.43
N THR A 225 21.64 1.51 -3.16
CA THR A 225 21.70 2.78 -2.42
C THR A 225 22.91 2.83 -1.47
N SER A 226 23.47 1.67 -1.14
CA SER A 226 24.65 1.52 -0.30
C SER A 226 25.52 0.35 -0.76
N LEU A 227 26.71 0.25 -0.22
CA LEU A 227 27.66 -0.87 -0.44
C LEU A 227 27.46 -1.99 0.59
N SER A 228 26.24 -2.20 1.05
CA SER A 228 25.94 -3.28 1.99
C SER A 228 25.83 -4.64 1.27
N PRO A 229 26.19 -5.75 1.91
CA PRO A 229 26.06 -7.08 1.31
C PRO A 229 24.65 -7.41 0.82
N GLY A 230 23.61 -6.96 1.51
CA GLY A 230 22.21 -7.19 1.13
C GLY A 230 21.78 -6.47 -0.17
N GLU A 231 22.56 -5.47 -0.62
CA GLU A 231 22.28 -4.75 -1.87
C GLU A 231 23.15 -5.22 -3.07
N LEU A 232 24.01 -6.21 -2.88
CA LEU A 232 24.88 -6.73 -3.95
C LEU A 232 24.12 -7.59 -4.98
N SER A 233 22.98 -8.15 -4.60
CA SER A 233 22.16 -8.97 -5.52
C SER A 233 21.67 -8.16 -6.71
N PRO A 234 21.59 -8.77 -7.91
CA PRO A 234 20.97 -8.14 -9.07
C PRO A 234 19.56 -7.70 -8.77
N LYS A 235 19.22 -6.47 -9.17
CA LYS A 235 17.87 -5.93 -8.94
C LYS A 235 16.89 -6.55 -9.93
N SER A 236 15.69 -6.88 -9.43
CA SER A 236 14.69 -7.61 -10.20
C SER A 236 13.29 -7.05 -9.91
N VAL A 237 12.36 -7.36 -10.80
CA VAL A 237 10.92 -7.20 -10.59
C VAL A 237 10.27 -8.57 -10.57
N ALA A 238 9.18 -8.72 -9.84
CA ALA A 238 8.41 -9.95 -9.82
C ALA A 238 7.19 -9.83 -10.74
N ILE A 239 6.88 -10.90 -11.45
CA ILE A 239 5.58 -11.09 -12.10
C ILE A 239 4.82 -12.11 -11.27
N VAL A 240 3.69 -11.69 -10.72
CA VAL A 240 2.84 -12.54 -9.88
C VAL A 240 1.62 -12.96 -10.71
N HIS A 241 1.47 -14.25 -10.91
CA HIS A 241 0.31 -14.83 -11.57
C HIS A 241 -0.67 -15.30 -10.51
N VAL A 242 -1.86 -14.71 -10.49
CA VAL A 242 -2.90 -15.08 -9.54
C VAL A 242 -4.04 -15.77 -10.28
N LYS A 243 -4.41 -16.97 -9.82
CA LYS A 243 -5.58 -17.70 -10.29
C LYS A 243 -6.40 -18.14 -9.08
N HIS A 244 -7.56 -17.55 -8.89
CA HIS A 244 -8.32 -17.69 -7.65
C HIS A 244 -7.49 -17.27 -6.43
N LYS A 245 -7.01 -18.23 -5.63
CA LYS A 245 -6.17 -18.00 -4.45
C LYS A 245 -4.74 -18.50 -4.58
N ASP A 246 -4.43 -19.15 -5.69
CA ASP A 246 -3.09 -19.66 -5.97
C ASP A 246 -2.24 -18.58 -6.66
N PHE A 247 -0.95 -18.52 -6.32
CA PHE A 247 0.00 -17.58 -6.92
C PHE A 247 1.40 -18.19 -7.06
#